data_5812a30eb46b11b87280305569499ae9
#
_entry.id   5812a30eb46b11b87280305569499ae9
#
_cell.length_a   1.000
_cell.length_b   1.000
_cell.length_c   1.000
_cell.angle_alpha   90.00
_cell.angle_beta   90.00
_cell.angle_gamma   90.00
#
_symmetry.space_group_name_H-M   'P 1'
#
loop_
_entity.id
_entity.type
_entity.pdbx_description
1 polymer ?
#
loop_
_entity_poly.entity_id
_entity_poly.type
_entity_poly.pdbx_seq_one_letter_code
_entity_poly.pdbx_strand_id
1 'polypeptide(L)'
;MPDTYALYQRAAGLPLGKRAFSLLFANKAPYFRTVRPQVREVRPHHAELSIRKRRAVQNHLGTLHAIAVCNGLEAAMGLLAEATTPKGRRWIPKGMQVSYLAKSTTDLLCVAETDPADWERTGDVPVRVRALRTDGTVVVEGVITIYVSERPAR
;
A
#
# COMPACT_ATOMS: atom_id res chain seq x y z
N MET A 1 -13.87 -0.89 14.71
CA MET A 1 -13.81 -1.18 13.27
C MET A 1 -13.36 -2.61 13.10
N PRO A 2 -13.91 -3.38 12.15
CA PRO A 2 -13.41 -4.72 11.88
C PRO A 2 -11.92 -4.62 11.48
N ASP A 3 -11.14 -5.57 11.98
CA ASP A 3 -9.72 -5.70 11.69
C ASP A 3 -9.55 -5.95 10.19
N THR A 4 -8.92 -5.00 9.50
CA THR A 4 -8.73 -5.03 8.05
C THR A 4 -7.92 -6.27 7.61
N TYR A 5 -6.93 -6.66 8.41
CA TYR A 5 -6.13 -7.84 8.12
C TYR A 5 -6.91 -9.14 8.31
N ALA A 6 -7.69 -9.26 9.39
CA ALA A 6 -8.56 -10.43 9.60
C ALA A 6 -9.60 -10.56 8.48
N LEU A 7 -10.12 -9.44 7.96
CA LEU A 7 -11.02 -9.44 6.80
C LEU A 7 -10.30 -9.94 5.54
N TYR A 8 -9.07 -9.49 5.30
CA TYR A 8 -8.25 -9.98 4.19
C TYR A 8 -8.01 -11.48 4.27
N GLN A 9 -7.61 -11.99 5.45
CA GLN A 9 -7.35 -13.42 5.64
C GLN A 9 -8.56 -14.30 5.30
N ARG A 10 -9.76 -13.88 5.73
CA ARG A 10 -11.02 -14.57 5.40
C ARG A 10 -11.31 -14.51 3.89
N ALA A 11 -11.14 -13.36 3.27
CA ALA A 11 -11.41 -13.17 1.85
C ALA A 11 -10.39 -13.91 0.97
N ALA A 12 -9.12 -13.96 1.35
CA ALA A 12 -8.04 -14.53 0.54
C ALA A 12 -8.22 -16.03 0.23
N GLY A 13 -8.92 -16.76 1.10
CA GLY A 13 -9.25 -18.18 0.91
C GLY A 13 -10.49 -18.44 0.01
N LEU A 14 -11.19 -17.41 -0.42
CA LEU A 14 -12.43 -17.56 -1.20
C LEU A 14 -12.20 -17.24 -2.69
N PRO A 15 -12.94 -17.92 -3.62
CA PRO A 15 -12.96 -17.52 -5.02
C PRO A 15 -13.36 -16.04 -5.15
N LEU A 16 -12.59 -15.26 -5.93
CA LEU A 16 -12.77 -13.80 -6.08
C LEU A 16 -12.65 -12.98 -4.79
N GLY A 17 -12.34 -13.59 -3.65
CA GLY A 17 -12.32 -12.92 -2.35
C GLY A 17 -11.30 -11.76 -2.30
N LYS A 18 -10.11 -11.89 -2.90
CA LYS A 18 -9.15 -10.79 -3.00
C LYS A 18 -9.69 -9.61 -3.81
N ARG A 19 -10.53 -9.84 -4.83
CA ARG A 19 -11.18 -8.76 -5.59
C ARG A 19 -12.23 -8.04 -4.74
N ALA A 20 -13.08 -8.79 -4.04
CA ALA A 20 -14.06 -8.22 -3.13
C ALA A 20 -13.38 -7.42 -2.02
N PHE A 21 -12.32 -7.94 -1.41
CA PHE A 21 -11.52 -7.23 -0.42
C PHE A 21 -10.92 -5.94 -0.98
N SER A 22 -10.37 -5.97 -2.20
CA SER A 22 -9.80 -4.78 -2.86
C SER A 22 -10.81 -3.65 -3.01
N LEU A 23 -12.06 -3.99 -3.37
CA LEU A 23 -13.16 -3.02 -3.46
C LEU A 23 -13.54 -2.44 -2.09
N LEU A 24 -13.63 -3.28 -1.07
CA LEU A 24 -13.92 -2.84 0.30
C LEU A 24 -12.80 -1.95 0.85
N PHE A 25 -11.56 -2.33 0.66
CA PHE A 25 -10.39 -1.55 1.07
C PHE A 25 -10.37 -0.17 0.38
N ALA A 26 -10.55 -0.14 -0.93
CA ALA A 26 -10.60 1.10 -1.69
C ALA A 26 -11.78 2.01 -1.29
N ASN A 27 -12.90 1.43 -0.83
CA ASN A 27 -14.05 2.21 -0.32
C ASN A 27 -13.82 2.74 1.10
N LYS A 28 -13.02 2.07 1.92
CA LYS A 28 -12.66 2.53 3.28
C LYS A 28 -11.86 3.84 3.23
N ALA A 29 -11.00 4.00 2.22
CA ALA A 29 -10.28 5.24 1.93
C ALA A 29 -10.59 5.66 0.47
N PRO A 30 -11.62 6.50 0.26
CA PRO A 30 -12.20 6.73 -1.07
C PRO A 30 -11.20 7.22 -2.13
N TYR A 31 -10.13 7.91 -1.73
CA TYR A 31 -9.11 8.38 -2.66
C TYR A 31 -8.36 7.23 -3.35
N PHE A 32 -8.18 6.08 -2.69
CA PHE A 32 -7.60 4.89 -3.31
C PHE A 32 -8.42 4.34 -4.49
N ARG A 33 -9.72 4.64 -4.56
CA ARG A 33 -10.56 4.27 -5.73
C ARG A 33 -10.06 4.88 -7.03
N THR A 34 -9.33 5.99 -6.97
CA THR A 34 -8.78 6.66 -8.16
C THR A 34 -7.80 5.76 -8.91
N VAL A 35 -7.02 4.94 -8.21
CA VAL A 35 -6.06 3.99 -8.80
C VAL A 35 -6.62 2.58 -8.94
N ARG A 36 -7.78 2.27 -8.33
CA ARG A 36 -8.43 0.95 -8.34
C ARG A 36 -7.45 -0.17 -7.97
N PRO A 37 -6.88 -0.15 -6.75
CA PRO A 37 -5.88 -1.11 -6.34
C PRO A 37 -6.45 -2.52 -6.34
N GLN A 38 -5.65 -3.49 -6.78
CA GLN A 38 -5.98 -4.91 -6.70
C GLN A 38 -4.98 -5.59 -5.77
N VAL A 39 -5.43 -5.94 -4.58
CA VAL A 39 -4.59 -6.55 -3.54
C VAL A 39 -4.13 -7.94 -3.99
N ARG A 40 -2.84 -8.19 -3.89
CA ARG A 40 -2.17 -9.44 -4.25
C ARG A 40 -1.81 -10.26 -3.04
N GLU A 41 -1.08 -9.64 -2.12
CA GLU A 41 -0.63 -10.26 -0.88
C GLU A 41 -0.65 -9.26 0.26
N VAL A 42 -1.02 -9.71 1.45
CA VAL A 42 -0.91 -8.96 2.71
C VAL A 42 -0.53 -9.91 3.82
N ARG A 43 0.55 -9.61 4.49
CA ARG A 43 1.01 -10.28 5.71
C ARG A 43 1.78 -9.29 6.59
N PRO A 44 2.04 -9.59 7.85
CA PRO A 44 2.88 -8.74 8.67
C PRO A 44 4.19 -8.41 7.95
N HIS A 45 4.57 -7.15 7.98
CA HIS A 45 5.80 -6.58 7.39
C HIS A 45 5.88 -6.61 5.85
N HIS A 46 4.81 -6.99 5.15
CA HIS A 46 4.82 -7.04 3.68
C HIS A 46 3.41 -6.87 3.10
N ALA A 47 3.29 -6.06 2.07
CA ALA A 47 2.07 -5.99 1.27
C ALA A 47 2.36 -5.71 -0.20
N GLU A 48 1.52 -6.29 -1.07
CA GLU A 48 1.56 -6.10 -2.51
C GLU A 48 0.17 -5.80 -3.06
N LEU A 49 0.11 -4.86 -3.96
CA LEU A 49 -1.07 -4.60 -4.78
C LEU A 49 -0.67 -4.18 -6.19
N SER A 50 -1.54 -4.41 -7.16
CA SER A 50 -1.34 -3.90 -8.51
C SER A 50 -2.27 -2.73 -8.82
N ILE A 51 -1.79 -1.78 -9.62
CA ILE A 51 -2.56 -0.71 -10.21
C ILE A 51 -2.47 -0.82 -11.73
N ARG A 52 -3.63 -0.67 -12.41
CA ARG A 52 -3.70 -0.77 -13.86
C ARG A 52 -3.38 0.55 -14.54
N LYS A 53 -2.59 0.49 -15.61
CA LYS A 53 -2.40 1.60 -16.53
C LYS A 53 -3.67 1.80 -17.36
N ARG A 54 -4.43 2.82 -17.03
CA ARG A 54 -5.66 3.22 -17.72
C ARG A 54 -5.69 4.74 -17.88
N ARG A 55 -6.42 5.24 -18.89
CA ARG A 55 -6.45 6.67 -19.24
C ARG A 55 -6.67 7.60 -18.04
N ALA A 56 -7.56 7.24 -17.11
CA ALA A 56 -7.90 8.07 -15.95
C ALA A 56 -6.76 8.30 -14.95
N VAL A 57 -5.65 7.55 -15.04
CA VAL A 57 -4.47 7.67 -14.16
C VAL A 57 -3.18 7.90 -14.95
N GLN A 58 -3.30 8.29 -16.22
CA GLN A 58 -2.15 8.63 -17.06
C GLN A 58 -1.85 10.13 -17.01
N ASN A 59 -0.60 10.45 -17.28
CA ASN A 59 -0.14 11.80 -17.57
C ASN A 59 -0.21 12.08 -19.08
N HIS A 60 0.23 13.28 -19.50
CA HIS A 60 0.27 13.70 -20.91
C HIS A 60 1.22 12.88 -21.78
N LEU A 61 2.18 12.14 -21.19
CA LEU A 61 3.10 11.24 -21.90
C LEU A 61 2.51 9.84 -22.11
N GLY A 62 1.28 9.58 -21.69
CA GLY A 62 0.65 8.26 -21.79
C GLY A 62 1.23 7.22 -20.82
N THR A 63 2.01 7.63 -19.82
CA THR A 63 2.48 6.77 -18.73
C THR A 63 1.63 6.97 -17.48
N LEU A 64 1.72 6.08 -16.49
CA LEU A 64 1.06 6.32 -15.21
C LEU A 64 1.58 7.62 -14.60
N HIS A 65 0.65 8.44 -14.14
CA HIS A 65 0.99 9.71 -13.46
C HIS A 65 1.76 9.42 -12.17
N ALA A 66 2.81 10.20 -11.90
CA ALA A 66 3.65 10.04 -10.71
C ALA A 66 2.84 9.96 -9.41
N ILE A 67 1.84 10.85 -9.24
CA ILE A 67 0.98 10.86 -8.05
C ILE A 67 0.06 9.64 -7.99
N ALA A 68 -0.37 9.10 -9.12
CA ALA A 68 -1.12 7.83 -9.13
C ALA A 68 -0.25 6.66 -8.67
N VAL A 69 1.04 6.66 -9.00
CA VAL A 69 2.00 5.67 -8.47
C VAL A 69 2.15 5.86 -6.95
N CYS A 70 2.38 7.09 -6.48
CA CYS A 70 2.47 7.39 -5.03
C CYS A 70 1.22 6.94 -4.28
N ASN A 71 0.02 7.15 -4.84
CA ASN A 71 -1.24 6.67 -4.26
C ASN A 71 -1.26 5.13 -4.14
N GLY A 72 -0.77 4.41 -5.15
CA GLY A 72 -0.63 2.94 -5.08
C GLY A 72 0.38 2.49 -4.01
N LEU A 73 1.50 3.21 -3.87
CA LEU A 73 2.51 2.93 -2.84
C LEU A 73 1.97 3.19 -1.44
N GLU A 74 1.23 4.29 -1.24
CA GLU A 74 0.58 4.60 0.03
C GLU A 74 -0.48 3.55 0.39
N ALA A 75 -1.26 3.08 -0.58
CA ALA A 75 -2.22 2.02 -0.37
C ALA A 75 -1.55 0.69 0.05
N ALA A 76 -0.41 0.33 -0.53
CA ALA A 76 0.38 -0.84 -0.14
C ALA A 76 0.94 -0.69 1.28
N MET A 77 1.50 0.49 1.60
CA MET A 77 1.96 0.82 2.95
C MET A 77 0.82 0.69 3.97
N GLY A 78 -0.37 1.23 3.66
CA GLY A 78 -1.53 1.16 4.55
C GLY A 78 -1.97 -0.28 4.83
N LEU A 79 -1.98 -1.16 3.82
CA LEU A 79 -2.27 -2.59 3.99
C LEU A 79 -1.23 -3.28 4.89
N LEU A 80 0.05 -3.00 4.68
CA LEU A 80 1.14 -3.50 5.54
C LEU A 80 0.94 -3.03 6.98
N ALA A 81 0.69 -1.74 7.18
CA ALA A 81 0.51 -1.16 8.51
C ALA A 81 -0.71 -1.76 9.25
N GLU A 82 -1.84 -1.99 8.56
CA GLU A 82 -3.01 -2.67 9.11
C GLU A 82 -2.71 -4.12 9.53
N ALA A 83 -1.81 -4.82 8.81
CA ALA A 83 -1.43 -6.19 9.12
C ALA A 83 -0.36 -6.30 10.22
N THR A 84 0.43 -5.24 10.42
CA THR A 84 1.64 -5.28 11.27
C THR A 84 1.44 -4.57 12.60
N THR A 85 0.61 -3.52 12.66
CA THR A 85 0.44 -2.70 13.87
C THR A 85 -0.03 -3.55 15.05
N PRO A 86 0.72 -3.60 16.18
CA PRO A 86 0.32 -4.36 17.35
C PRO A 86 -1.02 -3.91 17.92
N LYS A 87 -1.74 -4.84 18.56
CA LYS A 87 -2.96 -4.49 19.29
C LYS A 87 -2.68 -3.42 20.34
N GLY A 88 -3.57 -2.43 20.45
CA GLY A 88 -3.39 -1.29 21.36
C GLY A 88 -2.64 -0.12 20.75
N ARG A 89 -2.02 -0.28 19.60
CA ARG A 89 -1.36 0.80 18.86
C ARG A 89 -2.19 1.29 17.68
N ARG A 90 -1.83 2.44 17.17
CA ARG A 90 -2.36 3.07 15.95
C ARG A 90 -1.21 3.67 15.16
N TRP A 91 -1.43 3.90 13.89
CA TRP A 91 -0.46 4.50 12.99
C TRP A 91 -1.08 5.66 12.19
N ILE A 92 -0.22 6.56 11.72
CA ILE A 92 -0.59 7.63 10.80
C ILE A 92 0.58 7.91 9.85
N PRO A 93 0.36 8.17 8.55
CA PRO A 93 1.42 8.63 7.65
C PRO A 93 2.00 9.97 8.13
N LYS A 94 3.33 10.11 8.07
CA LYS A 94 4.05 11.32 8.49
C LYS A 94 4.77 11.99 7.34
N GLY A 95 5.24 11.21 6.36
CA GLY A 95 5.91 11.73 5.18
C GLY A 95 6.22 10.65 4.17
N MET A 96 6.46 11.09 2.93
CA MET A 96 6.83 10.22 1.82
C MET A 96 8.01 10.85 1.07
N GLN A 97 9.06 10.06 0.83
CA GLN A 97 10.19 10.41 -0.02
C GLN A 97 10.35 9.33 -1.06
N VAL A 98 10.22 9.68 -2.33
CA VAL A 98 10.33 8.74 -3.45
C VAL A 98 11.20 9.30 -4.55
N SER A 99 11.88 8.41 -5.27
CA SER A 99 12.65 8.69 -6.47
C SER A 99 11.98 8.03 -7.67
N TYR A 100 11.84 8.79 -8.76
CA TYR A 100 11.31 8.29 -10.04
C TYR A 100 12.49 7.83 -10.90
N LEU A 101 12.66 6.53 -11.08
CA LEU A 101 13.82 5.93 -11.71
C LEU A 101 13.61 5.65 -13.20
N ALA A 102 12.37 5.33 -13.59
CA ALA A 102 12.04 5.01 -14.97
C ALA A 102 10.58 5.34 -15.29
N LYS A 103 10.22 5.35 -16.57
CA LYS A 103 8.84 5.58 -17.04
C LYS A 103 7.92 4.42 -16.64
N SER A 104 6.76 4.75 -16.07
CA SER A 104 5.71 3.81 -15.67
C SER A 104 4.82 3.43 -16.87
N THR A 105 5.35 2.61 -17.77
CA THR A 105 4.75 2.32 -19.09
C THR A 105 3.77 1.15 -19.11
N THR A 106 3.72 0.34 -18.04
CA THR A 106 2.84 -0.83 -17.91
C THR A 106 1.93 -0.70 -16.69
N ASP A 107 1.10 -1.71 -16.43
CA ASP A 107 0.54 -1.93 -15.10
C ASP A 107 1.70 -2.01 -14.10
N LEU A 108 1.48 -1.61 -12.85
CA LEU A 108 2.52 -1.65 -11.83
C LEU A 108 2.12 -2.57 -10.66
N LEU A 109 3.14 -3.24 -10.13
CA LEU A 109 3.10 -3.87 -8.81
C LEU A 109 3.68 -2.89 -7.79
N CYS A 110 2.89 -2.50 -6.80
CA CYS A 110 3.31 -1.68 -5.66
C CYS A 110 3.58 -2.61 -4.50
N VAL A 111 4.78 -2.53 -3.95
CA VAL A 111 5.27 -3.36 -2.84
C VAL A 111 5.64 -2.47 -1.67
N ALA A 112 5.26 -2.87 -0.47
CA ALA A 112 5.65 -2.24 0.79
C ALA A 112 6.28 -3.27 1.73
N GLU A 113 7.37 -2.91 2.39
CA GLU A 113 8.13 -3.79 3.29
C GLU A 113 8.68 -3.02 4.49
N THR A 114 8.71 -3.67 5.66
CA THR A 114 9.34 -3.15 6.87
C THR A 114 10.20 -4.21 7.55
N ASP A 115 11.15 -3.75 8.37
CA ASP A 115 11.87 -4.63 9.28
C ASP A 115 11.00 -4.87 10.54
N PRO A 116 10.86 -6.12 11.04
CA PRO A 116 10.18 -6.40 12.30
C PRO A 116 10.70 -5.59 13.49
N ALA A 117 12.00 -5.33 13.55
CA ALA A 117 12.63 -4.57 14.63
C ALA A 117 12.09 -3.12 14.74
N ASP A 118 11.67 -2.52 13.64
CA ASP A 118 11.12 -1.15 13.63
C ASP A 118 9.77 -1.03 14.38
N TRP A 119 9.10 -2.16 14.67
CA TRP A 119 7.80 -2.20 15.31
C TRP A 119 7.83 -2.52 16.80
N GLU A 120 9.02 -2.76 17.36
CA GLU A 120 9.16 -3.08 18.79
C GLU A 120 8.78 -1.90 19.70
N ARG A 121 8.99 -0.67 19.23
CA ARG A 121 8.71 0.57 19.97
C ARG A 121 7.68 1.43 19.25
N THR A 122 7.12 2.40 19.95
CA THR A 122 6.36 3.51 19.35
C THR A 122 7.33 4.51 18.74
N GLY A 123 6.86 5.28 17.76
CA GLY A 123 7.67 6.27 17.07
C GLY A 123 7.60 6.13 15.54
N ASP A 124 8.59 6.65 14.86
CA ASP A 124 8.68 6.63 13.41
C ASP A 124 9.10 5.24 12.91
N VAL A 125 8.33 4.69 11.99
CA VAL A 125 8.60 3.42 11.32
C VAL A 125 8.79 3.69 9.82
N PRO A 126 9.98 3.40 9.25
CA PRO A 126 10.23 3.55 7.83
C PRO A 126 9.64 2.36 7.06
N VAL A 127 8.70 2.63 6.18
CA VAL A 127 8.17 1.63 5.25
C VAL A 127 8.84 1.81 3.89
N ARG A 128 9.67 0.84 3.50
CA ARG A 128 10.27 0.83 2.16
C ARG A 128 9.19 0.51 1.14
N VAL A 129 9.12 1.31 0.08
CA VAL A 129 8.14 1.13 -0.99
C VAL A 129 8.82 1.13 -2.35
N ARG A 130 8.29 0.32 -3.27
CA ARG A 130 8.75 0.28 -4.66
C ARG A 130 7.60 -0.06 -5.59
N ALA A 131 7.61 0.52 -6.77
CA ALA A 131 6.69 0.20 -7.85
C ALA A 131 7.47 -0.43 -9.01
N LEU A 132 6.99 -1.57 -9.50
CA LEU A 132 7.65 -2.34 -10.55
C LEU A 132 6.74 -2.49 -11.77
N ARG A 133 7.33 -2.38 -12.95
CA ARG A 133 6.67 -2.78 -14.20
C ARG A 133 6.50 -4.29 -14.29
N THR A 134 5.71 -4.73 -15.27
CA THR A 134 5.49 -6.17 -15.55
C THR A 134 6.76 -6.91 -15.98
N ASP A 135 7.79 -6.19 -16.43
CA ASP A 135 9.12 -6.74 -16.75
C ASP A 135 10.08 -6.77 -15.54
N GLY A 136 9.60 -6.40 -14.34
CA GLY A 136 10.40 -6.36 -13.11
C GLY A 136 11.22 -5.07 -12.91
N THR A 137 11.21 -4.14 -13.86
CA THR A 137 11.94 -2.87 -13.72
C THR A 137 11.31 -2.03 -12.60
N VAL A 138 12.11 -1.62 -11.62
CA VAL A 138 11.70 -0.65 -10.60
C VAL A 138 11.58 0.72 -11.24
N VAL A 139 10.41 1.33 -11.17
CA VAL A 139 10.13 2.64 -11.76
C VAL A 139 10.04 3.75 -10.70
N VAL A 140 9.68 3.39 -9.48
CA VAL A 140 9.67 4.29 -8.31
C VAL A 140 10.12 3.49 -7.10
N GLU A 141 10.96 4.09 -6.27
CA GLU A 141 11.32 3.55 -4.96
C GLU A 141 11.41 4.65 -3.92
N GLY A 142 11.28 4.30 -2.65
CA GLY A 142 11.42 5.25 -1.57
C GLY A 142 10.98 4.73 -0.22
N VAL A 143 10.70 5.68 0.67
CA VAL A 143 10.27 5.41 2.04
C VAL A 143 9.04 6.25 2.37
N ILE A 144 8.04 5.60 2.95
CA ILE A 144 6.92 6.27 3.61
C ILE A 144 7.12 6.09 5.10
N THR A 145 7.35 7.19 5.81
CA THR A 145 7.45 7.17 7.26
C THR A 145 6.06 7.22 7.87
N ILE A 146 5.73 6.25 8.70
CA ILE A 146 4.53 6.27 9.54
C ILE A 146 4.91 6.50 11.00
N TYR A 147 4.04 7.15 11.75
CA TYR A 147 4.19 7.32 13.20
C TYR A 147 3.27 6.34 13.92
N VAL A 148 3.87 5.47 14.72
CA VAL A 148 3.16 4.47 15.54
C VAL A 148 3.07 4.98 16.97
N SER A 149 1.86 5.01 17.54
CA SER A 149 1.60 5.47 18.90
C SER A 149 0.61 4.55 19.62
N GLU A 150 0.59 4.62 20.95
CA GLU A 150 -0.43 3.94 21.74
C GLU A 150 -1.82 4.54 21.46
N ARG A 151 -2.84 3.70 21.47
CA ARG A 151 -4.23 4.19 21.43
C ARG A 151 -4.56 4.83 22.77
N PRO A 152 -5.22 6.00 22.81
CA PRO A 152 -5.74 6.54 24.05
C PRO A 152 -6.65 5.52 24.74
N ALA A 153 -6.52 5.38 26.05
CA ALA A 153 -7.51 4.66 26.84
C ALA A 153 -8.90 5.32 26.62
N ARG A 154 -9.90 4.48 26.39
CA ARG A 154 -11.30 4.95 26.29
C ARG A 154 -11.85 5.13 27.69
#